data_decf6689b098a792dbb5e63a2688fa37
#
_entry.id   decf6689b098a792dbb5e63a2688fa37
#
_cell.length_a   1.000
_cell.length_b   1.000
_cell.length_c   1.000
_cell.angle_alpha   90.00
_cell.angle_beta   90.00
_cell.angle_gamma   90.00
#
_symmetry.space_group_name_H-M   'P 1'
#
loop_
_entity.id
_entity.type
_entity.pdbx_description
1 polymer ?
#
loop_
_entity_poly.entity_id
_entity_poly.type
_entity_poly.pdbx_seq_one_letter_code
_entity_poly.pdbx_strand_id
1 'polypeptide(L)'
;MIINYNLQKTLINILIIIPIVTCGQIEKQVRDDNPGLFKNQRLYHSIPNPLFKSRSHNLDFITTIPQDSILSSTLFFKTNTMEYYQEFSLNREKEIYRFTYNPDAYQGTHLQYYFIIETKNEIHGVPVNDDGKLTPVNKLLIDPVQYFKQQSRLNK
;
A
#
# COMPACT_ATOMS: atom_id res chain seq x y z
N MET A 1 18.85 75.34 55.63
CA MET A 1 18.26 74.03 55.94
C MET A 1 17.99 73.29 54.60
N ILE A 2 18.99 72.51 54.14
CA ILE A 2 19.00 72.00 52.79
C ILE A 2 18.85 70.43 52.99
N ILE A 3 17.72 69.89 52.54
CA ILE A 3 17.46 68.49 52.61
C ILE A 3 17.81 67.93 51.25
N ASN A 4 18.90 67.17 51.22
CA ASN A 4 19.38 66.35 50.07
C ASN A 4 18.56 65.08 50.00
N TYR A 5 17.73 64.93 48.96
CA TYR A 5 17.10 63.69 48.60
C TYR A 5 17.98 62.99 47.60
N ASN A 6 18.72 62.00 48.08
CA ASN A 6 19.37 60.98 47.19
C ASN A 6 18.33 60.03 46.65
N LEU A 7 17.96 60.23 45.41
CA LEU A 7 17.10 59.34 44.68
C LEU A 7 17.93 58.17 44.18
N GLN A 8 17.99 57.10 44.98
CA GLN A 8 18.52 55.83 44.52
C GLN A 8 17.58 55.30 43.44
N LYS A 9 18.06 55.30 42.20
CA LYS A 9 17.43 54.60 41.08
C LYS A 9 17.61 53.09 41.27
N THR A 10 16.61 52.46 41.85
CA THR A 10 16.50 50.99 41.85
C THR A 10 16.12 50.58 40.44
N LEU A 11 17.10 50.09 39.67
CA LEU A 11 16.88 49.43 38.41
C LEU A 11 16.20 48.08 38.72
N ILE A 12 14.90 48.03 38.58
CA ILE A 12 14.15 46.78 38.58
C ILE A 12 14.44 46.14 37.24
N ASN A 13 15.37 45.17 37.23
CA ASN A 13 15.53 44.25 36.14
C ASN A 13 14.27 43.36 36.09
N ILE A 14 13.30 43.78 35.31
CA ILE A 14 12.18 42.91 34.93
C ILE A 14 12.75 41.88 33.98
N LEU A 15 13.13 40.70 34.52
CA LEU A 15 13.46 39.52 33.75
C LEU A 15 12.16 39.06 33.11
N ILE A 16 11.93 39.47 31.86
CA ILE A 16 10.83 38.96 31.06
C ILE A 16 11.20 37.52 30.72
N ILE A 17 10.72 36.61 31.54
CA ILE A 17 10.71 35.17 31.20
C ILE A 17 9.69 35.04 30.08
N ILE A 18 10.16 35.09 28.84
CA ILE A 18 9.38 34.69 27.69
C ILE A 18 9.25 33.17 27.84
N PRO A 19 8.05 32.60 28.06
CA PRO A 19 7.89 31.19 27.93
C PRO A 19 8.23 30.89 26.46
N ILE A 20 9.37 30.28 26.22
CA ILE A 20 9.63 29.58 24.99
C ILE A 20 8.59 28.47 24.99
N VAL A 21 7.45 28.77 24.37
CA VAL A 21 6.57 27.70 23.86
C VAL A 21 7.46 26.98 22.86
N THR A 22 8.19 26.03 23.37
CA THR A 22 8.67 24.95 22.53
C THR A 22 7.39 24.37 21.93
N CYS A 23 6.98 24.95 20.80
CA CYS A 23 6.15 24.25 19.86
C CYS A 23 6.86 22.93 19.72
N GLY A 24 6.35 21.93 20.48
CA GLY A 24 6.77 20.57 20.30
C GLY A 24 6.59 20.35 18.81
N GLN A 25 7.69 20.45 18.09
CA GLN A 25 7.83 19.72 16.88
C GLN A 25 7.53 18.31 17.35
N ILE A 26 6.28 17.91 17.13
CA ILE A 26 6.02 16.52 16.86
C ILE A 26 7.01 16.28 15.72
N GLU A 27 8.22 15.88 16.06
CA GLU A 27 8.98 15.06 15.20
C GLU A 27 7.97 13.95 14.87
N LYS A 28 7.24 14.16 13.75
CA LYS A 28 6.85 13.02 12.98
C LYS A 28 8.16 12.26 12.94
N GLN A 29 8.28 11.28 13.80
CA GLN A 29 9.18 10.18 13.56
C GLN A 29 8.86 9.83 12.12
N VAL A 30 9.66 10.40 11.23
CA VAL A 30 9.81 9.88 9.90
C VAL A 30 10.17 8.45 10.24
N ARG A 31 9.15 7.61 10.21
CA ARG A 31 9.34 6.19 10.23
C ARG A 31 10.33 6.01 9.12
N ASP A 32 11.51 5.62 9.50
CA ASP A 32 12.57 5.17 8.59
C ASP A 32 12.13 3.81 8.03
N ASP A 33 10.83 3.73 7.80
CA ASP A 33 10.14 2.70 7.07
C ASP A 33 10.54 2.98 5.63
N ASN A 34 11.65 2.37 5.25
CA ASN A 34 12.06 2.28 3.85
C ASN A 34 10.78 2.06 3.05
N PRO A 35 10.27 3.09 2.30
CA PRO A 35 8.90 3.10 1.77
C PRO A 35 8.64 2.02 0.70
N GLY A 36 9.47 1.00 0.67
CA GLY A 36 9.40 -0.14 -0.19
C GLY A 36 9.42 -1.50 0.50
N LEU A 37 9.51 -1.56 1.83
CA LEU A 37 9.51 -2.84 2.55
C LEU A 37 8.09 -3.20 2.98
N PHE A 38 7.55 -4.25 2.39
CA PHE A 38 6.26 -4.80 2.73
C PHE A 38 6.42 -6.13 3.44
N LYS A 39 5.67 -6.33 4.50
CA LYS A 39 5.58 -7.65 5.13
C LYS A 39 4.57 -8.50 4.35
N ASN A 40 4.98 -9.70 3.95
CA ASN A 40 4.13 -10.64 3.21
C ASN A 40 3.83 -11.94 3.98
N GLN A 41 4.46 -12.16 5.14
CA GLN A 41 4.36 -13.42 5.89
C GLN A 41 2.93 -13.83 6.29
N ARG A 42 1.99 -12.89 6.25
CA ARG A 42 0.59 -13.07 6.64
C ARG A 42 -0.39 -12.82 5.51
N LEU A 43 0.10 -12.53 4.31
CA LEU A 43 -0.70 -12.26 3.12
C LEU A 43 -0.18 -13.11 1.97
N TYR A 44 -1.06 -13.88 1.36
CA TYR A 44 -0.73 -14.88 0.35
C TYR A 44 -1.56 -14.66 -0.91
N HIS A 45 -0.93 -14.86 -2.05
CA HIS A 45 -1.59 -14.82 -3.34
C HIS A 45 -1.00 -15.86 -4.27
N SER A 46 -1.86 -16.71 -4.86
CA SER A 46 -1.48 -17.62 -5.93
C SER A 46 -1.88 -17.03 -7.26
N ILE A 47 -0.89 -16.69 -8.07
CA ILE A 47 -1.11 -16.05 -9.37
C ILE A 47 -1.73 -17.07 -10.32
N PRO A 48 -2.95 -16.86 -10.86
CA PRO A 48 -3.54 -17.76 -11.84
C PRO A 48 -2.65 -17.91 -13.07
N ASN A 49 -2.46 -19.16 -13.52
CA ASN A 49 -1.67 -19.46 -14.70
C ASN A 49 -2.20 -20.71 -15.41
N PRO A 50 -2.58 -20.65 -16.68
CA PRO A 50 -2.58 -19.47 -17.56
C PRO A 50 -3.74 -18.52 -17.31
N LEU A 51 -3.54 -17.22 -17.66
CA LEU A 51 -4.60 -16.23 -17.74
C LEU A 51 -5.05 -16.09 -19.18
N PHE A 52 -6.34 -16.28 -19.46
CA PHE A 52 -6.90 -16.20 -20.81
C PHE A 52 -7.62 -14.89 -21.08
N LYS A 53 -7.46 -14.34 -22.29
CA LYS A 53 -8.07 -13.06 -22.73
C LYS A 53 -9.61 -13.06 -22.65
N SER A 54 -10.24 -14.20 -22.92
CA SER A 54 -11.69 -14.31 -23.10
C SER A 54 -12.41 -14.92 -21.90
N ARG A 55 -11.74 -14.99 -20.76
CA ARG A 55 -12.33 -15.58 -19.55
C ARG A 55 -12.12 -14.67 -18.36
N SER A 56 -13.15 -14.66 -17.51
CA SER A 56 -13.00 -14.07 -16.18
C SER A 56 -12.09 -14.93 -15.31
N HIS A 57 -11.28 -14.27 -14.48
CA HIS A 57 -10.35 -14.90 -13.56
C HIS A 57 -10.51 -14.31 -12.17
N ASN A 58 -10.51 -15.17 -11.16
CA ASN A 58 -10.48 -14.70 -9.78
C ASN A 58 -9.03 -14.47 -9.34
N LEU A 59 -8.78 -13.30 -8.81
CA LEU A 59 -7.55 -12.95 -8.12
C LEU A 59 -7.88 -13.02 -6.63
N ASP A 60 -7.44 -14.10 -5.99
CA ASP A 60 -7.72 -14.40 -4.59
C ASP A 60 -6.51 -14.07 -3.73
N PHE A 61 -6.75 -13.31 -2.67
CA PHE A 61 -5.75 -12.93 -1.68
C PHE A 61 -6.20 -13.44 -0.32
N ILE A 62 -5.36 -14.22 0.33
CA ILE A 62 -5.67 -14.89 1.60
C ILE A 62 -4.80 -14.27 2.68
N THR A 63 -5.38 -13.98 3.83
CA THR A 63 -4.62 -13.42 4.95
C THR A 63 -4.96 -14.10 6.27
N THR A 64 -3.95 -14.20 7.12
CA THR A 64 -4.09 -14.61 8.53
C THR A 64 -4.19 -13.41 9.48
N ILE A 65 -4.24 -12.18 8.96
CA ILE A 65 -4.41 -10.97 9.76
C ILE A 65 -5.84 -10.93 10.30
N PRO A 66 -6.08 -10.73 11.60
CA PRO A 66 -7.42 -10.58 12.15
C PRO A 66 -8.17 -9.41 11.50
N GLN A 67 -9.45 -9.62 11.21
CA GLN A 67 -10.28 -8.62 10.51
C GLN A 67 -10.39 -7.29 11.27
N ASP A 68 -10.45 -7.34 12.57
CA ASP A 68 -10.56 -6.19 13.48
C ASP A 68 -9.31 -5.30 13.53
N SER A 69 -8.16 -5.82 13.07
CA SER A 69 -6.91 -5.07 12.97
C SER A 69 -6.69 -4.43 11.60
N ILE A 70 -7.53 -4.74 10.60
CA ILE A 70 -7.40 -4.23 9.24
C ILE A 70 -8.11 -2.88 9.11
N LEU A 71 -7.38 -1.87 8.65
CA LEU A 71 -7.91 -0.54 8.36
C LEU A 71 -8.39 -0.43 6.92
N SER A 72 -7.60 -0.95 6.00
CA SER A 72 -7.93 -0.95 4.57
C SER A 72 -7.40 -2.19 3.87
N SER A 73 -8.02 -2.53 2.75
CA SER A 73 -7.63 -3.63 1.88
C SER A 73 -7.89 -3.21 0.43
N THR A 74 -6.82 -2.96 -0.30
CA THR A 74 -6.90 -2.31 -1.61
C THR A 74 -6.13 -3.09 -2.66
N LEU A 75 -6.80 -3.41 -3.75
CA LEU A 75 -6.20 -3.92 -4.97
C LEU A 75 -5.91 -2.75 -5.91
N PHE A 76 -4.66 -2.65 -6.32
CA PHE A 76 -4.22 -1.78 -7.40
C PHE A 76 -4.10 -2.61 -8.66
N PHE A 77 -4.87 -2.25 -9.66
CA PHE A 77 -5.03 -3.04 -10.87
C PHE A 77 -5.00 -2.16 -12.12
N LYS A 78 -4.34 -2.63 -13.17
CA LYS A 78 -4.45 -2.05 -14.51
C LYS A 78 -4.20 -3.07 -15.60
N THR A 79 -4.66 -2.74 -16.81
CA THR A 79 -4.25 -3.37 -18.05
C THR A 79 -3.28 -2.47 -18.81
N ASN A 80 -2.67 -2.98 -19.86
CA ASN A 80 -1.79 -2.16 -20.71
C ASN A 80 -2.53 -1.07 -21.50
N THR A 81 -3.86 -1.06 -21.51
CA THR A 81 -4.66 0.02 -22.13
C THR A 81 -5.00 1.14 -21.13
N MET A 82 -4.67 0.98 -19.87
CA MET A 82 -4.93 1.95 -18.80
C MET A 82 -3.62 2.67 -18.44
N GLU A 83 -3.68 3.99 -18.33
CA GLU A 83 -2.52 4.80 -17.99
C GLU A 83 -2.13 4.62 -16.51
N TYR A 84 -3.13 4.64 -15.63
CA TYR A 84 -2.94 4.57 -14.17
C TYR A 84 -3.55 3.32 -13.58
N TYR A 85 -3.08 2.93 -12.41
CA TYR A 85 -3.73 1.91 -11.61
C TYR A 85 -5.10 2.41 -11.14
N GLN A 86 -6.10 1.54 -11.23
CA GLN A 86 -7.36 1.70 -10.53
C GLN A 86 -7.29 1.03 -9.18
N GLU A 87 -7.94 1.63 -8.20
CA GLU A 87 -7.99 1.16 -6.82
C GLU A 87 -9.34 0.52 -6.53
N PHE A 88 -9.32 -0.69 -6.02
CA PHE A 88 -10.51 -1.44 -5.64
C PHE A 88 -10.41 -1.81 -4.17
N SER A 89 -11.28 -1.25 -3.34
CA SER A 89 -11.46 -1.71 -1.98
C SER A 89 -12.14 -3.08 -2.01
N LEU A 90 -11.48 -4.10 -1.45
CA LEU A 90 -12.01 -5.45 -1.42
C LEU A 90 -12.56 -5.78 -0.03
N ASN A 91 -13.70 -6.42 0.00
CA ASN A 91 -14.27 -6.97 1.23
C ASN A 91 -13.82 -8.42 1.42
N ARG A 92 -13.57 -8.77 2.68
CA ARG A 92 -13.17 -10.13 3.06
C ARG A 92 -14.39 -11.02 3.19
N GLU A 93 -14.38 -12.14 2.48
CA GLU A 93 -15.35 -13.21 2.60
C GLU A 93 -14.63 -14.51 2.96
N LYS A 94 -14.92 -15.10 4.11
CA LYS A 94 -14.31 -16.36 4.56
C LYS A 94 -12.79 -16.38 4.42
N GLU A 95 -12.12 -15.32 4.91
CA GLU A 95 -10.65 -15.16 4.85
C GLU A 95 -10.06 -14.88 3.48
N ILE A 96 -10.87 -14.68 2.46
CA ILE A 96 -10.44 -14.41 1.09
C ILE A 96 -10.90 -13.00 0.70
N TYR A 97 -9.99 -12.23 0.13
CA TYR A 97 -10.31 -11.04 -0.65
C TYR A 97 -10.29 -11.43 -2.12
N ARG A 98 -11.38 -11.26 -2.82
CA ARG A 98 -11.53 -11.66 -4.21
C ARG A 98 -11.79 -10.48 -5.11
N PHE A 99 -11.02 -10.39 -6.18
CA PHE A 99 -11.31 -9.56 -7.33
C PHE A 99 -11.54 -10.44 -8.55
N THR A 100 -12.68 -10.26 -9.22
CA THR A 100 -12.96 -10.98 -10.46
C THR A 100 -12.59 -10.10 -11.64
N TYR A 101 -11.48 -10.43 -12.29
CA TYR A 101 -11.14 -9.82 -13.57
C TYR A 101 -12.19 -10.22 -14.62
N ASN A 102 -12.79 -9.20 -15.26
CA ASN A 102 -13.72 -9.38 -16.37
C ASN A 102 -13.10 -8.77 -17.64
N PRO A 103 -12.80 -9.56 -18.69
CA PRO A 103 -12.19 -9.07 -19.92
C PRO A 103 -13.08 -8.09 -20.71
N ASP A 104 -14.39 -8.15 -20.53
CA ASP A 104 -15.32 -7.21 -21.19
C ASP A 104 -15.25 -5.82 -20.56
N ALA A 105 -15.00 -5.75 -19.25
CA ALA A 105 -14.87 -4.50 -18.54
C ALA A 105 -13.43 -3.93 -18.62
N TYR A 106 -12.42 -4.80 -18.61
CA TYR A 106 -11.01 -4.43 -18.55
C TYR A 106 -10.24 -5.01 -19.74
N GLN A 107 -10.35 -4.35 -20.87
CA GLN A 107 -9.67 -4.78 -22.09
C GLN A 107 -8.16 -4.65 -21.98
N GLY A 108 -7.44 -5.55 -22.67
CA GLY A 108 -5.98 -5.50 -22.71
C GLY A 108 -5.36 -6.83 -23.08
N THR A 109 -4.04 -6.82 -23.16
CA THR A 109 -3.21 -8.00 -23.40
C THR A 109 -2.34 -8.38 -22.22
N HIS A 110 -2.19 -7.47 -21.26
CA HIS A 110 -1.41 -7.67 -20.04
C HIS A 110 -2.19 -7.16 -18.84
N LEU A 111 -2.08 -7.88 -17.74
CA LEU A 111 -2.54 -7.44 -16.43
C LEU A 111 -1.35 -7.06 -15.56
N GLN A 112 -1.51 -5.94 -14.86
CA GLN A 112 -0.59 -5.54 -13.79
C GLN A 112 -1.42 -5.29 -12.53
N TYR A 113 -1.01 -5.87 -11.42
CA TYR A 113 -1.70 -5.67 -10.16
C TYR A 113 -0.84 -6.00 -8.94
N TYR A 114 -1.23 -5.45 -7.83
CA TYR A 114 -0.73 -5.78 -6.49
C TYR A 114 -1.81 -5.49 -5.46
N PHE A 115 -1.72 -6.13 -4.31
CA PHE A 115 -2.72 -5.99 -3.26
C PHE A 115 -2.05 -5.58 -1.95
N ILE A 116 -2.67 -4.64 -1.24
CA ILE A 116 -2.18 -4.08 0.02
C ILE A 116 -3.25 -4.22 1.10
N ILE A 117 -2.82 -4.64 2.28
CA ILE A 117 -3.59 -4.56 3.54
C ILE A 117 -2.85 -3.61 4.46
N GLU A 118 -3.57 -2.61 4.95
CA GLU A 118 -3.09 -1.67 5.95
C GLU A 118 -3.67 -2.04 7.32
N THR A 119 -2.82 -2.06 8.33
CA THR A 119 -3.17 -2.17 9.74
C THR A 119 -2.69 -0.93 10.48
N LYS A 120 -3.00 -0.79 11.76
CA LYS A 120 -2.54 0.36 12.57
C LYS A 120 -1.01 0.51 12.60
N ASN A 121 -0.29 -0.60 12.51
CA ASN A 121 1.16 -0.64 12.75
C ASN A 121 1.98 -1.03 11.53
N GLU A 122 1.39 -1.70 10.55
CA GLU A 122 2.12 -2.34 9.46
C GLU A 122 1.35 -2.26 8.15
N ILE A 123 2.08 -2.27 7.05
CA ILE A 123 1.54 -2.42 5.71
C ILE A 123 2.01 -3.76 5.16
N HIS A 124 1.07 -4.58 4.72
CA HIS A 124 1.32 -5.86 4.08
C HIS A 124 1.01 -5.75 2.60
N GLY A 125 1.87 -6.28 1.76
CA GLY A 125 1.67 -6.23 0.31
C GLY A 125 2.06 -7.51 -0.38
N VAL A 126 1.40 -7.83 -1.49
CA VAL A 126 1.76 -8.97 -2.35
C VAL A 126 1.58 -8.60 -3.82
N PRO A 127 2.44 -9.16 -4.68
CA PRO A 127 3.66 -9.91 -4.35
C PRO A 127 4.81 -8.99 -3.92
N VAL A 128 5.73 -9.54 -3.16
CA VAL A 128 6.99 -8.89 -2.82
C VAL A 128 8.16 -9.74 -3.32
N ASN A 129 9.27 -9.10 -3.66
CA ASN A 129 10.50 -9.77 -4.01
C ASN A 129 11.29 -10.19 -2.76
N ASP A 130 12.45 -10.83 -2.95
CA ASP A 130 13.32 -11.30 -1.88
C ASP A 130 13.85 -10.17 -0.98
N ASP A 131 13.92 -8.95 -1.51
CA ASP A 131 14.30 -7.74 -0.77
C ASP A 131 13.13 -7.13 0.02
N GLY A 132 11.94 -7.73 0.01
CA GLY A 132 10.73 -7.21 0.65
C GLY A 132 10.08 -6.02 -0.09
N LYS A 133 10.49 -5.74 -1.32
CA LYS A 133 9.89 -4.67 -2.12
C LYS A 133 8.67 -5.18 -2.88
N LEU A 134 7.61 -4.37 -2.88
CA LEU A 134 6.41 -4.65 -3.66
C LEU A 134 6.77 -4.70 -5.15
N THR A 135 6.45 -5.83 -5.78
CA THR A 135 6.70 -6.07 -7.21
C THR A 135 5.38 -6.43 -7.87
N PRO A 136 4.76 -5.52 -8.64
CA PRO A 136 3.49 -5.81 -9.28
C PRO A 136 3.55 -7.09 -10.12
N VAL A 137 2.52 -7.92 -10.02
CA VAL A 137 2.30 -9.00 -10.99
C VAL A 137 2.21 -8.37 -12.38
N ASN A 138 2.92 -8.95 -13.33
CA ASN A 138 2.80 -8.59 -14.75
C ASN A 138 2.60 -9.87 -15.54
N LYS A 139 1.41 -10.08 -16.07
CA LYS A 139 1.02 -11.30 -16.77
C LYS A 139 0.40 -11.00 -18.14
N LEU A 140 0.87 -11.75 -19.11
CA LEU A 140 0.28 -11.78 -20.46
C LEU A 140 -1.04 -12.55 -20.41
N LEU A 141 -2.06 -12.00 -21.02
CA LEU A 141 -3.32 -12.67 -21.32
C LEU A 141 -3.17 -13.49 -22.59
N ILE A 142 -3.32 -14.80 -22.46
CA ILE A 142 -3.06 -15.76 -23.53
C ILE A 142 -4.34 -16.03 -24.31
N ASP A 143 -4.23 -16.11 -25.62
CA ASP A 143 -5.29 -16.63 -26.49
C ASP A 143 -5.48 -18.13 -26.23
N PRO A 144 -6.64 -18.58 -25.76
CA PRO A 144 -6.87 -19.99 -25.45
C PRO A 144 -6.72 -20.90 -26.67
N VAL A 145 -7.09 -20.44 -27.85
CA VAL A 145 -6.97 -21.24 -29.08
C VAL A 145 -5.51 -21.51 -29.41
N GLN A 146 -4.67 -20.48 -29.33
CA GLN A 146 -3.23 -20.64 -29.56
C GLN A 146 -2.58 -21.51 -28.51
N TYR A 147 -2.94 -21.32 -27.23
CA TYR A 147 -2.43 -22.10 -26.12
C TYR A 147 -2.71 -23.62 -26.32
N PHE A 148 -3.95 -24.01 -26.57
CA PHE A 148 -4.29 -25.41 -26.73
C PHE A 148 -3.74 -26.04 -28.03
N LYS A 149 -3.60 -25.26 -29.10
CA LYS A 149 -2.88 -25.71 -30.30
C LYS A 149 -1.41 -26.03 -30.03
N GLN A 150 -0.73 -25.22 -29.23
CA GLN A 150 0.66 -25.47 -28.85
C GLN A 150 0.76 -26.71 -27.95
N GLN A 151 -0.10 -26.86 -26.94
CA GLN A 151 -0.11 -28.03 -26.06
C GLN A 151 -0.35 -29.32 -26.82
N SER A 152 -1.26 -29.33 -27.78
CA SER A 152 -1.55 -30.53 -28.59
C SER A 152 -0.40 -30.93 -29.52
N ARG A 153 0.53 -30.03 -29.83
CA ARG A 153 1.75 -30.34 -30.60
C ARG A 153 2.87 -30.94 -29.73
N LEU A 154 2.93 -30.52 -28.46
CA LEU A 154 3.95 -31.01 -27.52
C LEU A 154 3.65 -32.42 -27.00
N ASN A 155 2.40 -32.82 -27.04
CA ASN A 155 1.94 -34.12 -26.57
C ASN A 155 1.86 -35.21 -27.69
N LYS A 156 2.41 -34.90 -28.85
CA LYS A 156 2.61 -35.85 -29.95
C LYS A 156 4.07 -36.27 -30.06
#